data_ae9f0ab58e5989e654334251e3e878b4
#
_entry.id   ae9f0ab58e5989e654334251e3e878b4
#
_cell.length_a   1.000
_cell.length_b   1.000
_cell.length_c   1.000
_cell.angle_alpha   90.00
_cell.angle_beta   90.00
_cell.angle_gamma   90.00
#
_symmetry.space_group_name_H-M   'P 1'
#
loop_
_entity.id
_entity.type
_entity.pdbx_description
1 polymer ?
#
loop_
_entity_poly.entity_id
_entity_poly.type
_entity_poly.pdbx_seq_one_letter_code
_entity_poly.pdbx_strand_id
1 'polypeptide(L)' 'SQFTLYADTSSRRPGFTGAAKPDAAIPLYERFMAHCRERGFDVQHGEFGADMQVDSRNDGPVTILFDTERPL' A
#
# COMPACT_ATOMS: atom_id res chain seq x y z
N SER A 1 -5.35 -0.70 -1.19
CA SER A 1 -5.39 0.72 -0.86
C SER A 1 -4.36 1.06 0.21
N GLN A 2 -4.27 2.32 0.61
CA GLN A 2 -3.08 2.84 1.32
C GLN A 2 -3.36 3.37 2.72
N PHE A 3 -4.61 3.66 3.06
CA PHE A 3 -4.90 4.54 4.20
C PHE A 3 -4.49 3.96 5.55
N THR A 4 -4.51 2.65 5.70
CA THR A 4 -4.15 2.00 6.96
C THR A 4 -2.65 2.02 7.25
N LEU A 5 -1.80 2.31 6.24
CA LEU A 5 -0.37 2.48 6.46
C LEU A 5 -0.06 3.70 7.34
N TYR A 6 -0.95 4.67 7.34
CA TYR A 6 -0.83 5.90 8.15
C TYR A 6 -1.85 5.92 9.29
N ALA A 7 -2.20 4.77 9.81
CA ALA A 7 -3.11 4.69 10.94
C ALA A 7 -2.51 5.37 12.17
N ASP A 8 -3.27 6.31 12.74
CA ASP A 8 -2.95 6.95 14.01
C ASP A 8 -3.69 6.21 15.12
N THR A 9 -2.93 5.55 15.98
CA THR A 9 -3.45 4.75 17.08
C THR A 9 -3.23 5.42 18.43
N SER A 10 -3.01 6.73 18.45
CA SER A 10 -2.80 7.48 19.68
C SER A 10 -4.05 7.57 20.57
N SER A 11 -5.21 7.33 20.01
CA SER A 11 -6.47 7.25 20.74
C SER A 11 -7.14 5.89 20.51
N ARG A 12 -8.26 5.67 21.20
CA ARG A 12 -8.97 4.39 21.18
C ARG A 12 -9.43 3.98 19.77
N ARG A 13 -9.87 4.95 18.97
CA ARG A 13 -10.28 4.70 17.59
C ARG A 13 -9.15 5.12 16.66
N PRO A 14 -8.71 4.24 15.75
CA PRO A 14 -7.68 4.63 14.80
C PRO A 14 -8.19 5.72 13.86
N GLY A 15 -7.31 6.70 13.59
CA GLY A 15 -7.56 7.75 12.62
C GLY A 15 -6.68 7.54 11.39
N PHE A 16 -7.13 8.04 10.24
CA PHE A 16 -6.46 7.83 8.97
C PHE A 16 -6.25 9.14 8.19
N THR A 17 -6.32 10.25 8.88
CA THR A 17 -6.23 11.57 8.24
C THR A 17 -4.86 11.89 7.66
N GLY A 18 -3.82 11.17 8.10
CA GLY A 18 -2.46 11.33 7.56
C GLY A 18 -2.24 10.67 6.21
N ALA A 19 -3.15 9.79 5.78
CA ALA A 19 -3.01 9.10 4.50
C ALA A 19 -3.35 10.02 3.33
N ALA A 20 -2.65 9.82 2.20
CA ALA A 20 -3.00 10.51 0.97
C ALA A 20 -4.42 10.14 0.54
N LYS A 21 -5.14 11.10 0.02
CA LYS A 21 -6.49 10.88 -0.50
C LYS A 21 -6.44 10.10 -1.82
N PRO A 22 -7.55 9.44 -2.21
CA PRO A 22 -7.57 8.61 -3.42
C PRO A 22 -7.15 9.33 -4.70
N ASP A 23 -7.46 10.60 -4.85
CA ASP A 23 -7.08 11.37 -6.03
C ASP A 23 -5.56 11.53 -6.19
N ALA A 24 -4.80 11.45 -5.10
CA ALA A 24 -3.34 11.39 -5.15
C ALA A 24 -2.82 9.95 -5.10
N ALA A 25 -3.44 9.10 -4.30
CA ALA A 25 -2.97 7.73 -4.09
C ALA A 25 -3.15 6.84 -5.32
N ILE A 26 -4.26 6.98 -6.04
CA ILE A 26 -4.55 6.12 -7.21
C ILE A 26 -3.52 6.31 -8.32
N PRO A 27 -3.20 7.53 -8.77
CA PRO A 27 -2.16 7.69 -9.79
C PRO A 27 -0.79 7.17 -9.35
N LEU A 28 -0.46 7.31 -8.07
CA LEU A 28 0.84 6.86 -7.55
C LEU A 28 0.95 5.34 -7.56
N TYR A 29 -0.06 4.62 -7.08
CA TYR A 29 0.04 3.17 -7.09
C TYR A 29 -0.07 2.58 -8.50
N GLU A 30 -0.82 3.22 -9.39
CA GLU A 30 -0.87 2.82 -10.79
C GLU A 30 0.49 3.00 -11.47
N ARG A 31 1.18 4.09 -11.18
CA ARG A 31 2.55 4.33 -11.67
C ARG A 31 3.53 3.31 -11.10
N PHE A 32 3.39 2.96 -9.84
CA PHE A 32 4.20 1.91 -9.23
C PHE A 32 4.01 0.58 -9.95
N MET A 33 2.77 0.20 -10.20
CA MET A 33 2.47 -1.04 -10.93
C MET A 33 3.05 -1.01 -12.36
N ALA A 34 2.95 0.12 -13.04
CA ALA A 34 3.49 0.29 -14.37
C ALA A 34 5.02 0.12 -14.38
N HIS A 35 5.71 0.71 -13.41
CA HIS A 35 7.16 0.53 -13.28
C HIS A 35 7.54 -0.93 -13.02
N CYS A 36 6.78 -1.63 -12.20
CA CYS A 36 7.03 -3.05 -11.95
C CYS A 36 6.84 -3.89 -13.22
N ARG A 37 5.79 -3.61 -14.01
CA ARG A 37 5.56 -4.30 -15.27
C ARG A 37 6.68 -4.04 -16.28
N GLU A 38 7.16 -2.82 -16.35
CA GLU A 38 8.30 -2.45 -17.21
C GLU A 38 9.56 -3.26 -16.86
N ARG A 39 9.69 -3.70 -15.62
CA ARG A 39 10.82 -4.50 -15.14
C ARG A 39 10.58 -6.00 -15.22
N GLY A 40 9.49 -6.41 -15.85
CA GLY A 40 9.20 -7.81 -16.13
C GLY A 40 8.42 -8.54 -15.05
N PHE A 41 7.89 -7.84 -14.05
CA PHE A 41 7.04 -8.48 -13.05
C PHE A 41 5.62 -8.66 -13.54
N ASP A 42 5.01 -9.77 -13.18
CA ASP A 42 3.58 -9.99 -13.37
C ASP A 42 2.82 -9.28 -12.26
N VAL A 43 2.25 -8.13 -12.58
CA VAL A 43 1.55 -7.29 -11.61
C VAL A 43 0.06 -7.37 -11.86
N GLN A 44 -0.66 -7.78 -10.83
CA GLN A 44 -2.11 -7.80 -10.83
C GLN A 44 -2.63 -6.92 -9.70
N HIS A 45 -3.88 -6.54 -9.79
CA HIS A 45 -4.52 -5.72 -8.77
C HIS A 45 -6.01 -6.02 -8.69
N GLY A 46 -6.61 -5.66 -7.57
CA GLY A 46 -8.05 -5.64 -7.42
C GLY A 46 -8.63 -4.27 -7.72
N GLU A 47 -9.68 -3.91 -7.03
CA GLU A 47 -10.33 -2.61 -7.14
C GLU A 47 -9.92 -1.74 -5.97
N PHE A 48 -9.36 -0.57 -6.26
CA PHE A 48 -8.89 0.35 -5.24
C PHE A 48 -10.03 0.79 -4.32
N GLY A 49 -9.81 0.68 -3.01
CA GLY A 49 -10.80 1.09 -2.01
C GLY A 49 -11.94 0.11 -1.78
N ALA A 50 -12.03 -0.97 -2.53
CA ALA A 50 -13.07 -1.96 -2.32
C ALA A 50 -12.83 -2.77 -1.05
N ASP A 51 -13.89 -3.33 -0.52
CA ASP A 51 -13.82 -4.29 0.59
C ASP A 51 -13.37 -5.64 0.04
N MET A 52 -12.16 -6.03 0.35
CA MET A 52 -11.52 -7.22 -0.23
C MET A 52 -11.01 -8.15 0.86
N GLN A 53 -11.08 -9.44 0.58
CA GLN A 53 -10.33 -10.45 1.31
C GLN A 53 -9.08 -10.80 0.50
N VAL A 54 -7.92 -10.78 1.15
CA VAL A 54 -6.64 -11.06 0.49
C VAL A 54 -6.02 -12.28 1.13
N ASP A 55 -5.93 -13.36 0.36
CA ASP A 55 -5.19 -14.54 0.77
C ASP A 55 -3.78 -14.45 0.22
N SER A 56 -2.78 -14.60 1.08
CA SER A 56 -1.39 -14.52 0.66
C SER A 56 -0.59 -15.70 1.17
N ARG A 57 0.40 -16.10 0.37
CA ARG A 57 1.36 -17.11 0.76
C ARG A 57 2.75 -16.48 0.75
N ASN A 58 3.32 -16.33 1.93
CA ASN A 58 4.65 -15.76 2.07
C ASN A 58 5.68 -16.88 2.12
N ASP A 59 6.62 -16.84 1.20
CA ASP A 59 7.81 -17.70 1.26
C ASP A 59 8.89 -16.96 2.04
N GLY A 60 8.88 -17.14 3.33
CA GLY A 60 9.67 -16.36 4.24
C GLY A 60 10.21 -17.16 5.43
N PRO A 61 10.49 -16.48 6.56
CA PRO A 61 10.05 -15.12 6.89
C PRO A 61 10.93 -14.02 6.28
N VAL A 62 10.36 -13.18 5.42
CA VAL A 62 11.04 -11.98 4.92
C VAL A 62 10.02 -10.83 4.82
N THR A 63 10.29 -9.75 5.53
CA THR A 63 9.55 -8.51 5.41
C THR A 63 10.54 -7.35 5.40
N ILE A 64 10.50 -6.55 4.35
CA ILE A 64 11.38 -5.39 4.21
C ILE A 64 10.52 -4.17 3.96
N LEU A 65 10.71 -3.16 4.79
CA LEU A 65 9.98 -1.90 4.69
C LEU A 65 10.87 -0.84 4.02
N PHE A 66 10.28 -0.13 3.06
CA PHE A 66 10.94 1.01 2.43
C PHE A 66 10.14 2.26 2.72
N ASP A 67 10.80 3.26 3.28
CA ASP A 67 10.22 4.56 3.52
C ASP A 67 11.23 5.61 3.05
N THR A 68 10.84 6.45 2.09
CA THR A 68 11.74 7.45 1.53
C THR A 68 12.00 8.63 2.47
N GLU A 69 11.14 8.82 3.45
CA GLU A 69 11.25 9.92 4.43
C GLU A 69 11.87 9.47 5.75
N ARG A 70 11.78 8.19 6.06
CA ARG A 70 12.29 7.62 7.30
C ARG A 70 13.07 6.36 7.00
N PRO A 71 14.40 6.39 7.02
CA PRO A 71 15.18 5.16 7.06
C PRO A 71 14.78 4.35 8.30
N LEU A 72 14.33 3.16 8.08
CA LEU A 72 13.89 2.27 9.15
C LEU A 72 15.03 1.37 9.63
#